data_2d728642cca76ea0b9225b3b00625a9c
#
_entry.id   2d728642cca76ea0b9225b3b00625a9c
#
_cell.length_a   1.000
_cell.length_b   1.000
_cell.length_c   1.000
_cell.angle_alpha   90.00
_cell.angle_beta   90.00
_cell.angle_gamma   90.00
#
_symmetry.space_group_name_H-M   'P 1'
#
loop_
_entity.id
_entity.type
_entity.pdbx_description
1 polymer ?
#
loop_
_entity_poly.entity_id
_entity_poly.type
_entity_poly.pdbx_seq_one_letter_code
_entity_poly.pdbx_strand_id
1 'polypeptide(L)'
;MILVGQFDSPYVRRVAISLHTLGMPFERNTLSVFSDAEAMRRINPLGRVPSLILDDGEVLIDSSAILDHLDEVAGPDRALLPRSGPTRRHALRTISLATGMIDKAIAIGYEHLLRPPELIHAPWIERNRVQLFTALRALEADAPEVGWFGGGRLNQADITVVASLAYVRFRTPWIAPLPDLPKLQRLSAAAEALPTFTQCLPAIEEIGGPLEEARAGLARFQGTA
;
A
#
# COMPACT_ATOMS: atom_id res chain seq x y z
N MET A 1 10.04 -4.97 17.61
CA MET A 1 10.29 -4.66 16.18
C MET A 1 10.03 -3.18 15.92
N ILE A 2 10.72 -2.56 14.94
CA ILE A 2 10.50 -1.15 14.54
C ILE A 2 10.18 -1.10 13.04
N LEU A 3 8.99 -0.61 12.70
CA LEU A 3 8.59 -0.38 11.30
C LEU A 3 9.01 1.02 10.87
N VAL A 4 9.83 1.10 9.82
CA VAL A 4 10.38 2.34 9.27
C VAL A 4 9.60 2.78 8.05
N GLY A 5 9.10 4.02 8.08
CA GLY A 5 8.37 4.69 7.00
C GLY A 5 7.05 5.30 7.43
N GLN A 6 6.52 6.15 6.55
CA GLN A 6 5.26 6.87 6.73
C GLN A 6 4.08 6.08 6.18
N PHE A 7 2.89 6.23 6.76
CA PHE A 7 1.68 5.49 6.37
C PHE A 7 1.02 5.99 5.07
N ASP A 8 1.45 7.11 4.52
CA ASP A 8 1.08 7.52 3.16
C ASP A 8 1.65 6.56 2.10
N SER A 9 2.74 5.86 2.44
CA SER A 9 3.29 4.80 1.59
C SER A 9 2.41 3.55 1.65
N PRO A 10 1.88 3.07 0.52
CA PRO A 10 1.06 1.87 0.47
C PRO A 10 1.84 0.60 0.86
N TYR A 11 3.16 0.62 0.66
CA TYR A 11 4.04 -0.48 1.03
C TYR A 11 4.29 -0.54 2.54
N VAL A 12 4.43 0.62 3.21
CA VAL A 12 4.50 0.68 4.68
C VAL A 12 3.16 0.31 5.28
N ARG A 13 2.08 0.88 4.75
CA ARG A 13 0.73 0.69 5.27
C ARG A 13 0.31 -0.78 5.23
N ARG A 14 0.56 -1.52 4.14
CA ARG A 14 0.21 -2.94 4.07
C ARG A 14 0.95 -3.79 5.11
N VAL A 15 2.21 -3.44 5.46
CA VAL A 15 2.97 -4.11 6.52
C VAL A 15 2.39 -3.78 7.88
N ALA A 16 2.09 -2.50 8.16
CA ALA A 16 1.50 -2.08 9.43
C ALA A 16 0.15 -2.76 9.70
N ILE A 17 -0.74 -2.79 8.69
CA ILE A 17 -2.04 -3.47 8.80
C ILE A 17 -1.85 -4.97 9.07
N SER A 18 -0.87 -5.60 8.43
CA SER A 18 -0.56 -7.02 8.65
C SER A 18 -0.05 -7.28 10.06
N LEU A 19 0.86 -6.45 10.58
CA LEU A 19 1.34 -6.50 11.97
C LEU A 19 0.17 -6.41 12.97
N HIS A 20 -0.72 -5.42 12.79
CA HIS A 20 -1.91 -5.28 13.63
C HIS A 20 -2.86 -6.48 13.50
N THR A 21 -3.09 -7.00 12.29
CA THR A 21 -3.96 -8.15 12.04
C THR A 21 -3.41 -9.43 12.69
N LEU A 22 -2.09 -9.59 12.70
CA LEU A 22 -1.40 -10.71 13.35
C LEU A 22 -1.24 -10.51 14.87
N GLY A 23 -1.56 -9.32 15.41
CA GLY A 23 -1.37 -8.98 16.82
C GLY A 23 0.11 -8.90 17.22
N MET A 24 0.99 -8.54 16.28
CA MET A 24 2.42 -8.39 16.51
C MET A 24 2.75 -6.94 16.90
N PRO A 25 3.27 -6.67 18.12
CA PRO A 25 3.60 -5.32 18.55
C PRO A 25 4.80 -4.76 17.79
N PHE A 26 4.74 -3.48 17.46
CA PHE A 26 5.83 -2.76 16.80
C PHE A 26 5.83 -1.29 17.18
N GLU A 27 7.00 -0.68 17.13
CA GLU A 27 7.20 0.77 17.20
C GLU A 27 7.27 1.36 15.79
N ARG A 28 6.99 2.66 15.68
CA ARG A 28 7.09 3.37 14.40
C ARG A 28 8.31 4.27 14.39
N ASN A 29 9.04 4.23 13.26
CA ASN A 29 10.03 5.25 12.90
C ASN A 29 9.57 5.91 11.58
N THR A 30 9.03 7.13 11.66
CA THR A 30 8.34 7.82 10.58
C THR A 30 9.26 8.56 9.61
N LEU A 31 10.46 8.06 9.35
CA LEU A 31 11.40 8.66 8.39
C LEU A 31 10.76 8.79 7.01
N SER A 32 10.93 9.97 6.42
CA SER A 32 10.54 10.27 5.05
C SER A 32 11.67 9.90 4.06
N VAL A 33 11.31 9.33 2.92
CA VAL A 33 12.27 9.06 1.83
C VAL A 33 12.80 10.34 1.17
N PHE A 34 12.17 11.47 1.43
CA PHE A 34 12.54 12.78 0.88
C PHE A 34 13.35 13.61 1.88
N SER A 35 12.76 13.97 3.03
CA SER A 35 13.43 14.83 4.03
C SER A 35 14.54 14.13 4.79
N ASP A 36 14.43 12.81 5.01
CA ASP A 36 15.35 12.03 5.84
C ASP A 36 16.18 11.03 5.03
N ALA A 37 16.43 11.35 3.75
CA ALA A 37 17.05 10.44 2.78
C ALA A 37 18.40 9.87 3.24
N GLU A 38 19.22 10.63 3.99
CA GLU A 38 20.49 10.15 4.50
C GLU A 38 20.32 9.13 5.65
N ALA A 39 19.43 9.44 6.61
CA ALA A 39 19.08 8.52 7.68
C ALA A 39 18.44 7.23 7.14
N MET A 40 17.61 7.37 6.13
CA MET A 40 16.96 6.25 5.45
C MET A 40 18.00 5.32 4.81
N ARG A 41 19.01 5.86 4.09
CA ARG A 41 20.05 5.05 3.45
C ARG A 41 20.93 4.28 4.44
N ARG A 42 21.03 4.73 5.69
CA ARG A 42 21.76 3.97 6.75
C ARG A 42 20.99 2.71 7.17
N ILE A 43 19.66 2.70 7.03
CA ILE A 43 18.80 1.56 7.36
C ILE A 43 18.60 0.69 6.11
N ASN A 44 18.21 1.30 4.99
CA ASN A 44 17.99 0.64 3.72
C ASN A 44 18.86 1.30 2.63
N PRO A 45 19.88 0.62 2.11
CA PRO A 45 20.81 1.19 1.12
C PRO A 45 20.10 1.67 -0.17
N LEU A 46 18.89 1.16 -0.47
CA LEU A 46 18.08 1.64 -1.59
C LEU A 46 17.39 2.97 -1.30
N GLY A 47 17.40 3.48 -0.04
CA GLY A 47 16.68 4.68 0.37
C GLY A 47 15.17 4.56 0.19
N ARG A 48 14.60 3.36 0.42
CA ARG A 48 13.17 3.05 0.23
C ARG A 48 12.52 2.57 1.52
N VAL A 49 11.21 2.68 1.58
CA VAL A 49 10.37 2.15 2.66
C VAL A 49 9.41 1.07 2.11
N PRO A 50 8.98 0.13 2.98
CA PRO A 50 9.32 -0.07 4.38
C PRO A 50 10.66 -0.75 4.61
N SER A 51 11.18 -0.58 5.83
CA SER A 51 12.11 -1.50 6.45
C SER A 51 11.53 -1.96 7.78
N LEU A 52 11.81 -3.19 8.21
CA LEU A 52 11.45 -3.71 9.53
C LEU A 52 12.74 -4.07 10.26
N ILE A 53 12.99 -3.41 11.39
CA ILE A 53 14.11 -3.74 12.28
C ILE A 53 13.59 -4.73 13.32
N LEU A 54 14.14 -5.91 13.35
CA LEU A 54 13.78 -6.97 14.29
C LEU A 54 14.40 -6.70 15.68
N ASP A 55 13.99 -7.46 16.68
CA ASP A 55 14.43 -7.25 18.06
C ASP A 55 15.91 -7.62 18.29
N ASP A 56 16.48 -8.44 17.42
CA ASP A 56 17.91 -8.79 17.38
C ASP A 56 18.75 -7.79 16.57
N GLY A 57 18.13 -6.80 15.94
CA GLY A 57 18.76 -5.77 15.12
C GLY A 57 18.88 -6.11 13.63
N GLU A 58 18.43 -7.29 13.18
CA GLU A 58 18.37 -7.59 11.75
C GLU A 58 17.37 -6.64 11.04
N VAL A 59 17.73 -6.22 9.83
CA VAL A 59 16.89 -5.30 9.02
C VAL A 59 16.36 -6.04 7.80
N LEU A 60 15.04 -6.20 7.75
CA LEU A 60 14.35 -6.70 6.56
C LEU A 60 13.94 -5.54 5.67
N ILE A 61 14.19 -5.66 4.39
CA ILE A 61 13.83 -4.68 3.36
C ILE A 61 12.94 -5.29 2.31
N ASP A 62 12.13 -4.42 1.66
CA ASP A 62 10.98 -4.73 0.84
C ASP A 62 9.81 -5.36 1.61
N SER A 63 8.64 -4.79 1.36
CA SER A 63 7.41 -5.19 2.03
C SER A 63 7.03 -6.66 1.78
N SER A 64 7.45 -7.25 0.66
CA SER A 64 7.14 -8.66 0.34
C SER A 64 7.96 -9.62 1.21
N ALA A 65 9.26 -9.34 1.41
CA ALA A 65 10.12 -10.13 2.30
C ALA A 65 9.68 -9.97 3.76
N ILE A 66 9.33 -8.74 4.17
CA ILE A 66 8.79 -8.49 5.51
C ILE A 66 7.52 -9.32 5.75
N LEU A 67 6.57 -9.29 4.82
CA LEU A 67 5.30 -10.02 4.96
C LEU A 67 5.48 -11.54 4.96
N ASP A 68 6.43 -12.06 4.20
CA ASP A 68 6.79 -13.48 4.22
C ASP A 68 7.35 -13.89 5.59
N HIS A 69 8.24 -13.09 6.16
CA HIS A 69 8.75 -13.29 7.52
C HIS A 69 7.64 -13.23 8.58
N LEU A 70 6.71 -12.27 8.48
CA LEU A 70 5.59 -12.18 9.43
C LEU A 70 4.68 -13.42 9.36
N ASP A 71 4.45 -13.96 8.17
CA ASP A 71 3.67 -15.20 7.98
C ASP A 71 4.41 -16.41 8.55
N GLU A 72 5.75 -16.48 8.40
CA GLU A 72 6.59 -17.52 9.00
C GLU A 72 6.47 -17.49 10.52
N VAL A 73 6.63 -16.32 11.15
CA VAL A 73 6.51 -16.13 12.60
C VAL A 73 5.09 -16.42 13.11
N ALA A 74 4.07 -16.03 12.36
CA ALA A 74 2.66 -16.29 12.70
C ALA A 74 2.31 -17.77 12.70
N GLY A 75 3.00 -18.54 11.86
CA GLY A 75 2.74 -19.96 11.64
C GLY A 75 1.53 -20.22 10.73
N PRO A 76 1.35 -21.46 10.28
CA PRO A 76 0.44 -21.82 9.19
C PRO A 76 -1.04 -21.51 9.46
N ASP A 77 -1.45 -21.49 10.72
CA ASP A 77 -2.87 -21.29 11.10
C ASP A 77 -3.24 -19.80 11.12
N ARG A 78 -2.27 -18.93 11.41
CA ARG A 78 -2.47 -17.49 11.52
C ARG A 78 -1.97 -16.72 10.30
N ALA A 79 -1.09 -17.29 9.48
CA ALA A 79 -0.53 -16.65 8.30
C ALA A 79 -1.62 -16.02 7.44
N LEU A 80 -1.35 -14.82 6.93
CA LEU A 80 -2.29 -14.06 6.09
C LEU A 80 -2.28 -14.55 4.64
N LEU A 81 -1.22 -15.24 4.23
CA LEU A 81 -1.14 -15.86 2.91
C LEU A 81 -1.40 -17.36 3.03
N PRO A 82 -2.28 -17.95 2.21
CA PRO A 82 -2.52 -19.39 2.21
C PRO A 82 -1.22 -20.19 2.00
N ARG A 83 -1.05 -21.30 2.73
CA ARG A 83 0.20 -22.05 2.75
C ARG A 83 0.65 -22.57 1.39
N SER A 84 -0.29 -23.06 0.57
CA SER A 84 0.02 -23.68 -0.72
C SER A 84 -1.22 -23.79 -1.61
N GLY A 85 -1.05 -24.33 -2.79
CA GLY A 85 -2.14 -24.72 -3.68
C GLY A 85 -2.74 -23.54 -4.50
N PRO A 86 -3.91 -23.75 -5.12
CA PRO A 86 -4.56 -22.76 -5.98
C PRO A 86 -4.90 -21.47 -5.28
N THR A 87 -5.35 -21.52 -4.03
CA THR A 87 -5.71 -20.34 -3.23
C THR A 87 -4.50 -19.43 -2.97
N ARG A 88 -3.31 -20.02 -2.70
CA ARG A 88 -2.07 -19.25 -2.58
C ARG A 88 -1.70 -18.57 -3.90
N ARG A 89 -1.75 -19.31 -5.02
CA ARG A 89 -1.44 -18.75 -6.35
C ARG A 89 -2.38 -17.61 -6.72
N HIS A 90 -3.68 -17.75 -6.41
CA HIS A 90 -4.66 -16.70 -6.62
C HIS A 90 -4.32 -15.45 -5.78
N ALA A 91 -4.09 -15.61 -4.48
CA ALA A 91 -3.71 -14.50 -3.59
C ALA A 91 -2.42 -13.80 -4.08
N LEU A 92 -1.39 -14.56 -4.45
CA LEU A 92 -0.13 -13.99 -4.98
C LEU A 92 -0.35 -13.23 -6.29
N ARG A 93 -1.20 -13.74 -7.21
CA ARG A 93 -1.56 -13.02 -8.44
C ARG A 93 -2.27 -11.70 -8.13
N THR A 94 -3.24 -11.71 -7.21
CA THR A 94 -3.96 -10.52 -6.77
C THR A 94 -3.02 -9.49 -6.13
N ILE A 95 -2.11 -9.94 -5.25
CA ILE A 95 -1.06 -9.10 -4.64
C ILE A 95 -0.16 -8.50 -5.74
N SER A 96 0.26 -9.29 -6.72
CA SER A 96 1.13 -8.81 -7.81
C SER A 96 0.44 -7.75 -8.68
N LEU A 97 -0.85 -7.90 -8.96
CA LEU A 97 -1.63 -6.87 -9.67
C LEU A 97 -1.72 -5.59 -8.84
N ALA A 98 -2.00 -5.70 -7.54
CA ALA A 98 -2.12 -4.55 -6.65
C ALA A 98 -0.78 -3.82 -6.48
N THR A 99 0.33 -4.53 -6.27
CA THR A 99 1.67 -3.90 -6.16
C THR A 99 2.13 -3.30 -7.47
N GLY A 100 1.90 -3.99 -8.61
CA GLY A 100 2.16 -3.42 -9.93
C GLY A 100 1.35 -2.15 -10.20
N MET A 101 0.11 -2.07 -9.73
CA MET A 101 -0.71 -0.87 -9.79
C MET A 101 -0.11 0.28 -8.96
N ILE A 102 0.40 -0.01 -7.75
CA ILE A 102 1.10 0.99 -6.92
C ILE A 102 2.31 1.55 -7.66
N ASP A 103 3.13 0.69 -8.27
CA ASP A 103 4.31 1.15 -9.02
C ASP A 103 3.95 2.14 -10.13
N LYS A 104 2.82 1.93 -10.80
CA LYS A 104 2.34 2.85 -11.85
C LYS A 104 1.82 4.16 -11.26
N ALA A 105 1.10 4.10 -10.14
CA ALA A 105 0.65 5.30 -9.44
C ALA A 105 1.82 6.13 -8.91
N ILE A 106 2.85 5.48 -8.36
CA ILE A 106 4.09 6.14 -7.91
C ILE A 106 4.81 6.78 -9.10
N ALA A 107 4.97 6.07 -10.22
CA ALA A 107 5.63 6.61 -11.41
C ALA A 107 4.94 7.86 -11.94
N ILE A 108 3.59 7.89 -11.98
CA ILE A 108 2.81 9.07 -12.36
C ILE A 108 3.02 10.19 -11.33
N GLY A 109 2.90 9.88 -10.03
CA GLY A 109 3.07 10.86 -8.97
C GLY A 109 4.46 11.50 -8.98
N TYR A 110 5.52 10.71 -9.13
CA TYR A 110 6.90 11.21 -9.14
C TYR A 110 7.22 12.03 -10.39
N GLU A 111 6.61 11.71 -11.52
CA GLU A 111 6.73 12.53 -12.73
C GLU A 111 6.21 13.96 -12.48
N HIS A 112 5.10 14.11 -11.73
CA HIS A 112 4.54 15.42 -11.38
C HIS A 112 5.23 16.10 -10.20
N LEU A 113 5.74 15.33 -9.22
CA LEU A 113 6.33 15.87 -7.99
C LEU A 113 7.80 16.26 -8.14
N LEU A 114 8.56 15.52 -8.95
CA LEU A 114 10.01 15.62 -8.99
C LEU A 114 10.57 16.19 -10.28
N ARG A 115 9.76 16.27 -11.36
CA ARG A 115 10.18 16.90 -12.60
C ARG A 115 9.73 18.34 -12.70
N PRO A 116 10.56 19.22 -13.28
CA PRO A 116 10.11 20.52 -13.76
C PRO A 116 8.95 20.33 -14.74
N PRO A 117 7.90 21.20 -14.71
CA PRO A 117 6.70 21.03 -15.54
C PRO A 117 6.98 20.87 -17.03
N GLU A 118 7.99 21.56 -17.56
CA GLU A 118 8.41 21.54 -18.96
C GLU A 118 9.12 20.23 -19.37
N LEU A 119 9.54 19.42 -18.41
CA LEU A 119 10.20 18.13 -18.64
C LEU A 119 9.28 16.92 -18.38
N ILE A 120 8.03 17.15 -18.02
CA ILE A 120 7.04 16.09 -17.80
C ILE A 120 6.79 15.36 -19.14
N HIS A 121 6.97 14.04 -19.14
CA HIS A 121 6.82 13.23 -20.35
C HIS A 121 5.42 12.60 -20.43
N ALA A 122 4.49 13.29 -21.07
CA ALA A 122 3.09 12.86 -21.19
C ALA A 122 2.90 11.42 -21.74
N PRO A 123 3.64 10.95 -22.77
CA PRO A 123 3.51 9.56 -23.24
C PRO A 123 3.87 8.51 -22.17
N TRP A 124 4.81 8.82 -21.27
CA TRP A 124 5.17 7.94 -20.16
C TRP A 124 4.06 7.89 -19.10
N ILE A 125 3.48 9.05 -18.77
CA ILE A 125 2.32 9.11 -17.86
C ILE A 125 1.18 8.28 -18.42
N GLU A 126 0.84 8.47 -19.70
CA GLU A 126 -0.26 7.74 -20.35
C GLU A 126 -0.01 6.23 -20.35
N ARG A 127 1.21 5.77 -20.66
CA ARG A 127 1.58 4.37 -20.58
C ARG A 127 1.34 3.79 -19.17
N ASN A 128 1.78 4.50 -18.13
CA ASN A 128 1.57 4.05 -16.74
C ASN A 128 0.08 4.08 -16.37
N ARG A 129 -0.68 5.08 -16.82
CA ARG A 129 -2.13 5.20 -16.59
C ARG A 129 -2.90 4.03 -17.21
N VAL A 130 -2.58 3.66 -18.44
CA VAL A 130 -3.19 2.49 -19.11
C VAL A 130 -2.92 1.21 -18.32
N GLN A 131 -1.69 0.97 -17.87
CA GLN A 131 -1.34 -0.20 -17.08
C GLN A 131 -2.05 -0.22 -15.72
N LEU A 132 -2.13 0.92 -15.04
CA LEU A 132 -2.83 1.09 -13.78
C LEU A 132 -4.32 0.78 -13.94
N PHE A 133 -4.99 1.34 -14.94
CA PHE A 133 -6.41 1.10 -15.18
C PHE A 133 -6.71 -0.34 -15.62
N THR A 134 -5.80 -0.98 -16.34
CA THR A 134 -5.92 -2.39 -16.68
C THR A 134 -5.84 -3.26 -15.43
N ALA A 135 -4.93 -2.95 -14.51
CA ALA A 135 -4.84 -3.65 -13.22
C ALA A 135 -6.08 -3.43 -12.35
N LEU A 136 -6.60 -2.19 -12.27
CA LEU A 136 -7.84 -1.88 -11.55
C LEU A 136 -9.03 -2.70 -12.08
N ARG A 137 -9.22 -2.74 -13.41
CA ARG A 137 -10.31 -3.53 -14.02
C ARG A 137 -10.13 -5.03 -13.79
N ALA A 138 -8.90 -5.54 -13.82
CA ALA A 138 -8.63 -6.94 -13.52
C ALA A 138 -8.91 -7.29 -12.06
N LEU A 139 -8.56 -6.42 -11.12
CA LEU A 139 -8.87 -6.57 -9.70
C LEU A 139 -10.38 -6.47 -9.46
N GLU A 140 -11.08 -5.54 -10.11
CA GLU A 140 -12.54 -5.40 -10.01
C GLU A 140 -13.27 -6.65 -10.52
N ALA A 141 -12.83 -7.19 -11.66
CA ALA A 141 -13.41 -8.41 -12.24
C ALA A 141 -13.22 -9.63 -11.33
N ASP A 142 -12.09 -9.70 -10.64
CA ASP A 142 -11.71 -10.80 -9.74
C ASP A 142 -12.23 -10.63 -8.31
N ALA A 143 -12.62 -9.41 -7.92
CA ALA A 143 -13.12 -9.11 -6.59
C ALA A 143 -14.46 -9.83 -6.29
N PRO A 144 -14.61 -10.39 -5.07
CA PRO A 144 -15.83 -11.07 -4.68
C PRO A 144 -17.00 -10.09 -4.53
N GLU A 145 -18.22 -10.56 -4.80
CA GLU A 145 -19.45 -9.76 -4.57
C GLU A 145 -19.66 -9.48 -3.08
N VAL A 146 -19.27 -10.41 -2.21
CA VAL A 146 -19.41 -10.32 -0.75
C VAL A 146 -18.17 -10.93 -0.09
N GLY A 147 -17.76 -10.40 1.06
CA GLY A 147 -16.63 -10.92 1.82
C GLY A 147 -15.27 -10.49 1.24
N TRP A 148 -14.28 -11.36 1.31
CA TRP A 148 -12.88 -11.13 1.06
C TRP A 148 -12.34 -12.01 -0.09
N PHE A 149 -11.23 -11.63 -0.73
CA PHE A 149 -10.53 -12.46 -1.72
C PHE A 149 -10.17 -13.85 -1.17
N GLY A 150 -9.93 -13.95 0.14
CA GLY A 150 -9.70 -15.22 0.85
C GLY A 150 -10.96 -15.98 1.22
N GLY A 151 -12.13 -15.51 0.85
CA GLY A 151 -13.42 -16.10 1.26
C GLY A 151 -13.84 -15.68 2.67
N GLY A 152 -13.76 -16.60 3.65
CA GLY A 152 -14.31 -16.38 4.98
C GLY A 152 -13.52 -15.41 5.89
N ARG A 153 -12.26 -15.11 5.58
CA ARG A 153 -11.43 -14.20 6.40
C ARG A 153 -10.59 -13.27 5.53
N LEU A 154 -10.31 -12.09 6.09
CA LEU A 154 -9.34 -11.14 5.56
C LEU A 154 -7.98 -11.82 5.39
N ASN A 155 -7.32 -11.60 4.24
CA ASN A 155 -6.01 -12.14 3.94
C ASN A 155 -5.06 -11.07 3.37
N GLN A 156 -3.83 -11.46 3.02
CA GLN A 156 -2.81 -10.55 2.50
C GLN A 156 -3.18 -9.90 1.16
N ALA A 157 -4.02 -10.55 0.34
CA ALA A 157 -4.50 -9.96 -0.91
C ALA A 157 -5.45 -8.78 -0.63
N ASP A 158 -6.41 -8.97 0.30
CA ASP A 158 -7.33 -7.92 0.71
C ASP A 158 -6.58 -6.70 1.25
N ILE A 159 -5.65 -6.92 2.19
CA ILE A 159 -4.83 -5.86 2.80
C ILE A 159 -4.08 -5.10 1.71
N THR A 160 -3.43 -5.82 0.79
CA THR A 160 -2.63 -5.19 -0.26
C THR A 160 -3.50 -4.41 -1.25
N VAL A 161 -4.64 -4.97 -1.68
CA VAL A 161 -5.57 -4.29 -2.59
C VAL A 161 -6.11 -3.00 -1.97
N VAL A 162 -6.57 -3.05 -0.71
CA VAL A 162 -7.14 -1.88 -0.04
C VAL A 162 -6.09 -0.79 0.20
N ALA A 163 -4.90 -1.15 0.68
CA ALA A 163 -3.80 -0.19 0.83
C ALA A 163 -3.41 0.45 -0.52
N SER A 164 -3.44 -0.32 -1.60
CA SER A 164 -3.17 0.15 -2.96
C SER A 164 -4.24 1.13 -3.47
N LEU A 165 -5.51 0.81 -3.24
CA LEU A 165 -6.64 1.67 -3.64
C LEU A 165 -6.61 3.01 -2.91
N ALA A 166 -6.31 3.01 -1.60
CA ALA A 166 -6.16 4.25 -0.83
C ALA A 166 -5.06 5.15 -1.43
N TYR A 167 -3.92 4.57 -1.81
CA TYR A 167 -2.85 5.32 -2.45
C TYR A 167 -3.23 5.85 -3.84
N VAL A 168 -3.93 5.04 -4.66
CA VAL A 168 -4.43 5.48 -5.97
C VAL A 168 -5.40 6.65 -5.82
N ARG A 169 -6.33 6.59 -4.85
CA ARG A 169 -7.23 7.71 -4.52
C ARG A 169 -6.45 8.96 -4.10
N PHE A 170 -5.44 8.80 -3.25
CA PHE A 170 -4.56 9.90 -2.83
C PHE A 170 -3.89 10.60 -4.03
N ARG A 171 -3.51 9.84 -5.07
CA ARG A 171 -2.89 10.36 -6.29
C ARG A 171 -3.90 10.78 -7.39
N THR A 172 -5.20 10.75 -7.11
CA THR A 172 -6.27 11.07 -8.08
C THR A 172 -6.05 12.37 -8.87
N PRO A 173 -5.54 13.47 -8.31
CA PRO A 173 -5.32 14.71 -9.08
C PRO A 173 -4.49 14.52 -10.36
N TRP A 174 -3.66 13.46 -10.40
CA TRP A 174 -2.82 13.16 -11.57
C TRP A 174 -3.26 11.91 -12.35
N ILE A 175 -4.16 11.10 -11.77
CA ILE A 175 -4.59 9.81 -12.33
C ILE A 175 -6.01 9.87 -12.89
N ALA A 176 -6.89 10.71 -12.33
CA ALA A 176 -8.32 10.77 -12.63
C ALA A 176 -8.63 11.03 -14.12
N PRO A 177 -9.84 10.66 -14.59
CA PRO A 177 -10.90 10.00 -13.83
C PRO A 177 -10.63 8.50 -13.63
N LEU A 178 -10.95 7.98 -12.43
CA LEU A 178 -10.90 6.55 -12.16
C LEU A 178 -12.11 5.84 -12.80
N PRO A 179 -11.97 4.56 -13.21
CA PRO A 179 -13.11 3.77 -13.65
C PRO A 179 -14.07 3.49 -12.49
N ASP A 180 -15.31 3.10 -12.81
CA ASP A 180 -16.25 2.60 -11.81
C ASP A 180 -15.80 1.22 -11.31
N LEU A 181 -15.74 1.05 -9.97
CA LEU A 181 -15.15 -0.10 -9.29
C LEU A 181 -16.00 -0.50 -8.08
N PRO A 182 -17.28 -0.87 -8.25
CA PRO A 182 -18.21 -1.06 -7.13
C PRO A 182 -17.79 -2.17 -6.16
N LYS A 183 -17.22 -3.27 -6.63
CA LYS A 183 -16.78 -4.36 -5.75
C LYS A 183 -15.56 -3.95 -4.93
N LEU A 184 -14.58 -3.30 -5.56
CA LEU A 184 -13.40 -2.80 -4.87
C LEU A 184 -13.74 -1.64 -3.91
N GLN A 185 -14.70 -0.79 -4.25
CA GLN A 185 -15.21 0.25 -3.35
C GLN A 185 -15.86 -0.37 -2.10
N ARG A 186 -16.72 -1.37 -2.30
CA ARG A 186 -17.32 -2.13 -1.19
C ARG A 186 -16.25 -2.81 -0.31
N LEU A 187 -15.30 -3.51 -0.94
CA LEU A 187 -14.21 -4.19 -0.25
C LEU A 187 -13.40 -3.18 0.59
N SER A 188 -13.05 -2.04 -0.02
CA SER A 188 -12.31 -0.97 0.64
C SER A 188 -13.08 -0.39 1.82
N ALA A 189 -14.37 -0.09 1.66
CA ALA A 189 -15.20 0.44 2.75
C ALA A 189 -15.29 -0.54 3.93
N ALA A 190 -15.48 -1.84 3.65
CA ALA A 190 -15.55 -2.86 4.69
C ALA A 190 -14.21 -3.02 5.45
N ALA A 191 -13.09 -2.98 4.74
CA ALA A 191 -11.77 -3.11 5.34
C ALA A 191 -11.37 -1.85 6.13
N GLU A 192 -11.58 -0.66 5.56
CA GLU A 192 -11.22 0.62 6.21
C GLU A 192 -12.03 0.87 7.50
N ALA A 193 -13.16 0.19 7.70
CA ALA A 193 -13.91 0.23 8.96
C ALA A 193 -13.28 -0.64 10.07
N LEU A 194 -12.34 -1.51 9.75
CA LEU A 194 -11.68 -2.37 10.74
C LEU A 194 -10.64 -1.57 11.55
N PRO A 195 -10.52 -1.82 12.88
CA PRO A 195 -9.53 -1.16 13.72
C PRO A 195 -8.10 -1.29 13.20
N THR A 196 -7.73 -2.43 12.62
CA THR A 196 -6.40 -2.69 12.06
C THR A 196 -6.05 -1.78 10.87
N PHE A 197 -7.04 -1.26 10.16
CA PHE A 197 -6.86 -0.30 9.07
C PHE A 197 -6.92 1.14 9.55
N THR A 198 -7.85 1.47 10.47
CA THR A 198 -8.00 2.84 10.99
C THR A 198 -6.78 3.30 11.78
N GLN A 199 -6.10 2.39 12.49
CA GLN A 199 -4.84 2.65 13.19
C GLN A 199 -3.66 2.91 12.23
N CYS A 200 -3.78 2.56 10.97
CA CYS A 200 -2.77 2.74 9.94
C CYS A 200 -3.12 3.86 8.95
N LEU A 201 -3.95 4.82 9.36
CA LEU A 201 -4.15 6.04 8.57
C LEU A 201 -2.92 6.95 8.70
N PRO A 202 -2.47 7.59 7.61
CA PRO A 202 -1.38 8.55 7.69
C PRO A 202 -1.79 9.74 8.56
N ALA A 203 -0.87 10.23 9.38
CA ALA A 203 -1.02 11.51 10.03
C ALA A 203 -0.94 12.64 8.99
N ILE A 204 -1.50 13.80 9.29
CA ILE A 204 -1.55 14.91 8.33
C ILE A 204 -0.15 15.40 7.95
N GLU A 205 0.78 15.31 8.88
CA GLU A 205 2.20 15.65 8.70
C GLU A 205 2.91 14.68 7.73
N GLU A 206 2.43 13.43 7.63
CA GLU A 206 2.97 12.43 6.71
C GLU A 206 2.54 12.66 5.26
N ILE A 207 1.45 13.41 5.05
CA ILE A 207 0.96 13.76 3.70
C ILE A 207 1.86 14.81 3.03
N GLY A 208 2.40 15.73 3.81
CA GLY A 208 3.24 16.83 3.34
C GLY A 208 2.47 17.92 2.60
N GLY A 209 3.17 19.02 2.26
CA GLY A 209 2.60 20.17 1.57
C GLY A 209 1.84 21.13 2.49
N PRO A 210 1.19 22.18 1.91
CA PRO A 210 0.34 23.11 2.64
C PRO A 210 -0.81 22.39 3.36
N LEU A 211 -1.21 22.88 4.55
CA LEU A 211 -2.21 22.22 5.41
C LEU A 211 -3.53 21.90 4.70
N GLU A 212 -4.02 22.77 3.84
CA GLU A 212 -5.26 22.53 3.09
C GLU A 212 -5.10 21.41 2.07
N GLU A 213 -3.98 21.37 1.37
CA GLU A 213 -3.66 20.30 0.41
C GLU A 213 -3.45 18.96 1.12
N ALA A 214 -2.79 18.96 2.28
CA ALA A 214 -2.61 17.79 3.12
C ALA A 214 -3.94 17.25 3.63
N ARG A 215 -4.87 18.10 4.09
CA ARG A 215 -6.24 17.71 4.48
C ARG A 215 -7.03 17.12 3.31
N ALA A 216 -7.00 17.76 2.15
CA ALA A 216 -7.65 17.23 0.94
C ALA A 216 -7.02 15.91 0.50
N GLY A 217 -5.69 15.77 0.63
CA GLY A 217 -4.98 14.53 0.38
C GLY A 217 -5.44 13.40 1.30
N LEU A 218 -5.56 13.66 2.59
CA LEU A 218 -6.04 12.71 3.58
C LEU A 218 -7.49 12.30 3.31
N ALA A 219 -8.38 13.25 2.98
CA ALA A 219 -9.78 12.95 2.64
C ALA A 219 -9.87 12.02 1.41
N ARG A 220 -9.08 12.29 0.36
CA ARG A 220 -8.98 11.38 -0.80
C ARG A 220 -8.46 10.00 -0.43
N PHE A 221 -7.44 9.95 0.44
CA PHE A 221 -6.88 8.69 0.92
C PHE A 221 -7.94 7.85 1.63
N GLN A 222 -8.75 8.47 2.47
CA GLN A 222 -9.86 7.84 3.18
C GLN A 222 -11.08 7.54 2.29
N GLY A 223 -11.16 8.13 1.11
CA GLY A 223 -12.31 7.99 0.20
C GLY A 223 -13.53 8.78 0.66
N THR A 224 -13.31 9.90 1.37
CA THR A 224 -14.36 10.82 1.87
C THR A 224 -14.43 12.12 1.06
N ALA A 225 -13.59 12.27 0.03
CA ALA A 225 -13.57 13.41 -0.89
C ALA A 225 -14.25 13.09 -2.20
#